data_2eb21309882aa4e0b5d1acc4f9200892
#
_entry.id   2eb21309882aa4e0b5d1acc4f9200892
#
_cell.length_a   1.000
_cell.length_b   1.000
_cell.length_c   1.000
_cell.angle_alpha   90.00
_cell.angle_beta   90.00
_cell.angle_gamma   90.00
#
_symmetry.space_group_name_H-M   'P 1'
#
loop_
_entity.id
_entity.type
_entity.pdbx_description
1 polymer ?
#
loop_
_entity_poly.entity_id
_entity_poly.type
_entity_poly.pdbx_seq_one_letter_code
_entity_poly.pdbx_strand_id
1 'polypeptide(L)'
;MLYKFKNTVLPLILLHFSKQKSAICFLNLGMSLVYLREIDNQTKFAIWRIEESDDDLLSKLQLDEREKAKLGSFNKGKRRLHWLATRVLLRTLLNTSRYIECPSDANGKPYLANFPQKISLSHSFDYAAAMISTKGEVGIDMEIIKTKVERIQHKFLKPAELAFIAQDENRYEQLYACWCAKEAIYKLQGNAGVSFLNNMTIQPFDYQVQGILKLELHSDQHTHLYDVHYEKFNEYMLAYAVE
;
A
#
# COMPACT_ATOMS: atom_id res chain seq x y z
N MET A 1 -49.31 15.70 -3.69
CA MET A 1 -48.14 16.61 -3.85
C MET A 1 -46.93 15.73 -4.07
N LEU A 2 -46.57 15.52 -5.35
CA LEU A 2 -45.55 14.55 -5.78
C LEU A 2 -44.19 15.25 -5.88
N TYR A 3 -43.19 14.87 -5.08
CA TYR A 3 -41.81 15.30 -5.28
C TYR A 3 -41.12 14.35 -6.26
N LYS A 4 -40.79 14.85 -7.44
CA LYS A 4 -39.94 14.20 -8.43
C LYS A 4 -38.47 14.39 -8.01
N PHE A 5 -37.75 13.30 -7.76
CA PHE A 5 -36.30 13.32 -7.74
C PHE A 5 -35.78 13.32 -9.17
N LYS A 6 -35.00 14.34 -9.52
CA LYS A 6 -34.28 14.39 -10.80
C LYS A 6 -33.03 13.51 -10.70
N ASN A 7 -32.99 12.47 -11.54
CA ASN A 7 -31.77 11.71 -11.84
C ASN A 7 -30.81 12.60 -12.63
N THR A 8 -29.73 13.03 -11.99
CA THR A 8 -28.60 13.63 -12.71
C THR A 8 -27.53 12.55 -12.82
N VAL A 9 -27.44 11.91 -13.97
CA VAL A 9 -26.33 11.02 -14.34
C VAL A 9 -25.18 11.94 -14.76
N LEU A 10 -24.12 11.99 -13.96
CA LEU A 10 -22.87 12.66 -14.33
C LEU A 10 -22.05 11.73 -15.24
N PRO A 11 -21.40 12.27 -16.29
CA PRO A 11 -20.70 11.46 -17.27
C PRO A 11 -19.43 10.83 -16.70
N LEU A 12 -19.25 9.56 -17.06
CA LEU A 12 -18.03 8.80 -16.86
C LEU A 12 -16.90 9.47 -17.67
N ILE A 13 -15.96 10.11 -17.01
CA ILE A 13 -14.73 10.56 -17.68
C ILE A 13 -13.81 9.37 -17.82
N LEU A 14 -13.85 8.70 -18.95
CA LEU A 14 -12.88 7.71 -19.40
C LEU A 14 -11.59 8.46 -19.81
N LEU A 15 -10.62 8.51 -18.92
CA LEU A 15 -9.27 8.86 -19.30
C LEU A 15 -8.65 7.68 -20.05
N HIS A 16 -8.53 7.81 -21.38
CA HIS A 16 -7.86 6.86 -22.24
C HIS A 16 -6.35 6.92 -21.96
N PHE A 17 -5.85 5.96 -21.17
CA PHE A 17 -4.43 5.67 -21.10
C PHE A 17 -4.09 4.47 -22.00
N SER A 18 -3.13 4.65 -22.87
CA SER A 18 -2.64 3.67 -23.82
C SER A 18 -2.13 2.40 -23.13
N LYS A 19 -2.71 1.27 -23.49
CA LYS A 19 -2.20 -0.12 -23.33
C LYS A 19 -1.73 -0.65 -21.96
N GLN A 20 -2.20 -0.13 -20.82
CA GLN A 20 -2.13 -0.84 -19.55
C GLN A 20 -3.53 -1.02 -18.97
N LYS A 21 -3.82 -2.25 -18.48
CA LYS A 21 -5.12 -2.70 -17.98
C LYS A 21 -5.68 -1.73 -16.94
N SER A 22 -6.92 -1.34 -17.16
CA SER A 22 -7.72 -0.31 -16.50
C SER A 22 -7.57 -0.23 -14.98
N ALA A 23 -7.09 0.92 -14.49
CA ALA A 23 -7.38 1.37 -13.15
C ALA A 23 -8.84 1.83 -13.11
N ILE A 24 -9.70 1.18 -12.34
CA ILE A 24 -11.08 1.61 -12.13
C ILE A 24 -11.06 2.54 -10.91
N CYS A 25 -11.09 3.85 -11.15
CA CYS A 25 -11.28 4.83 -10.10
C CYS A 25 -12.79 4.93 -9.82
N PHE A 26 -13.26 4.39 -8.71
CA PHE A 26 -14.63 4.57 -8.26
C PHE A 26 -14.74 5.89 -7.49
N LEU A 27 -15.16 6.94 -8.17
CA LEU A 27 -15.71 8.12 -7.51
C LEU A 27 -17.17 7.81 -7.15
N ASN A 28 -17.41 7.13 -6.04
CA ASN A 28 -18.75 6.95 -5.49
C ASN A 28 -18.85 7.68 -4.15
N LEU A 29 -19.71 8.67 -4.12
CA LEU A 29 -20.16 9.36 -2.91
C LEU A 29 -20.71 8.31 -1.91
N GLY A 30 -19.95 7.98 -0.89
CA GLY A 30 -20.36 7.09 0.19
C GLY A 30 -19.59 5.77 0.33
N MET A 31 -18.55 5.51 -0.47
CA MET A 31 -17.68 4.35 -0.31
C MET A 31 -16.23 4.80 -0.03
N SER A 32 -15.69 4.34 1.08
CA SER A 32 -14.31 4.62 1.49
C SER A 32 -13.27 3.90 0.61
N LEU A 33 -13.66 2.95 -0.25
CA LEU A 33 -12.82 2.37 -1.29
C LEU A 33 -12.63 3.38 -2.42
N VAL A 34 -11.44 4.00 -2.49
CA VAL A 34 -11.16 5.10 -3.42
C VAL A 34 -10.30 4.69 -4.62
N TYR A 35 -9.69 3.52 -4.56
CA TYR A 35 -8.82 3.02 -5.63
C TYR A 35 -8.77 1.50 -5.61
N LEU A 36 -8.89 0.88 -6.77
CA LEU A 36 -8.68 -0.55 -6.98
C LEU A 36 -7.90 -0.75 -8.27
N ARG A 37 -6.81 -1.52 -8.22
CA ARG A 37 -6.05 -1.94 -9.39
C ARG A 37 -5.92 -3.45 -9.41
N GLU A 38 -6.33 -4.05 -10.53
CA GLU A 38 -5.99 -5.42 -10.89
C GLU A 38 -4.71 -5.40 -11.70
N ILE A 39 -3.63 -6.01 -11.18
CA ILE A 39 -2.34 -6.14 -11.85
C ILE A 39 -2.43 -7.25 -12.89
N ASP A 40 -3.01 -8.36 -12.46
CA ASP A 40 -3.37 -9.51 -13.28
C ASP A 40 -4.59 -10.24 -12.67
N ASN A 41 -4.92 -11.42 -13.18
CA ASN A 41 -6.06 -12.22 -12.69
C ASN A 41 -5.84 -12.82 -11.29
N GLN A 42 -4.63 -12.76 -10.73
CA GLN A 42 -4.24 -13.34 -9.45
C GLN A 42 -3.82 -12.31 -8.42
N THR A 43 -3.53 -11.06 -8.87
CA THR A 43 -2.91 -10.03 -8.04
C THR A 43 -3.65 -8.71 -8.18
N LYS A 44 -4.06 -8.15 -7.05
CA LYS A 44 -4.72 -6.84 -7.00
C LYS A 44 -4.40 -6.12 -5.70
N PHE A 45 -4.53 -4.79 -5.73
CA PHE A 45 -4.47 -3.97 -4.53
C PHE A 45 -5.55 -2.90 -4.53
N ALA A 46 -5.82 -2.36 -3.36
CA ALA A 46 -6.78 -1.28 -3.21
C ALA A 46 -6.36 -0.29 -2.13
N ILE A 47 -6.94 0.92 -2.21
CA ILE A 47 -6.75 2.01 -1.26
C ILE A 47 -8.12 2.37 -0.67
N TRP A 48 -8.14 2.50 0.65
CA TRP A 48 -9.29 2.87 1.46
C TRP A 48 -9.04 4.21 2.14
N ARG A 49 -9.92 5.16 1.96
CA ARG A 49 -9.92 6.39 2.72
C ARG A 49 -10.65 6.16 4.03
N ILE A 50 -10.01 6.47 5.13
CA ILE A 50 -10.54 6.22 6.47
C ILE A 50 -11.39 7.42 6.89
N GLU A 51 -12.69 7.30 6.75
CA GLU A 51 -13.68 8.32 7.13
C GLU A 51 -14.62 7.82 8.24
N GLU A 52 -14.56 6.52 8.53
CA GLU A 52 -15.40 5.87 9.53
C GLU A 52 -14.85 6.00 10.94
N SER A 53 -15.76 5.85 11.90
CA SER A 53 -15.39 5.67 13.30
C SER A 53 -14.83 4.27 13.58
N ASP A 54 -14.18 4.09 14.73
CA ASP A 54 -13.74 2.79 15.22
C ASP A 54 -14.89 1.77 15.24
N ASP A 55 -16.07 2.19 15.74
CA ASP A 55 -17.22 1.30 15.90
C ASP A 55 -17.80 0.90 14.54
N ASP A 56 -17.83 1.81 13.57
CA ASP A 56 -18.29 1.51 12.20
C ASP A 56 -17.39 0.49 11.52
N LEU A 57 -16.06 0.65 11.64
CA LEU A 57 -15.11 -0.31 11.09
C LEU A 57 -15.18 -1.65 11.80
N LEU A 58 -15.27 -1.64 13.13
CA LEU A 58 -15.37 -2.85 13.95
C LEU A 58 -16.62 -3.65 13.61
N SER A 59 -17.76 -3.00 13.38
CA SER A 59 -19.03 -3.66 13.03
C SER A 59 -18.94 -4.47 11.72
N LYS A 60 -17.97 -4.17 10.85
CA LYS A 60 -17.74 -4.88 9.59
C LYS A 60 -16.82 -6.09 9.73
N LEU A 61 -16.27 -6.35 10.92
CA LEU A 61 -15.26 -7.36 11.17
C LEU A 61 -15.78 -8.45 12.13
N GLN A 62 -15.27 -9.64 11.96
CA GLN A 62 -15.36 -10.73 12.92
C GLN A 62 -13.97 -10.88 13.52
N LEU A 63 -13.84 -10.70 14.83
CA LEU A 63 -12.57 -10.78 15.53
C LEU A 63 -12.61 -11.93 16.54
N ASP A 64 -11.51 -12.70 16.60
CA ASP A 64 -11.30 -13.68 17.67
C ASP A 64 -10.83 -13.00 18.98
N GLU A 65 -10.65 -13.76 20.04
CA GLU A 65 -10.25 -13.22 21.35
C GLU A 65 -8.84 -12.62 21.34
N ARG A 66 -7.91 -13.16 20.51
CA ARG A 66 -6.56 -12.62 20.36
C ARG A 66 -6.58 -11.28 19.64
N GLU A 67 -7.36 -11.16 18.58
CA GLU A 67 -7.55 -9.93 17.82
C GLU A 67 -8.25 -8.85 18.66
N LYS A 68 -9.27 -9.25 19.45
CA LYS A 68 -9.92 -8.34 20.42
C LYS A 68 -8.93 -7.84 21.47
N ALA A 69 -8.10 -8.72 22.04
CA ALA A 69 -7.07 -8.35 22.99
C ALA A 69 -6.03 -7.40 22.36
N LYS A 70 -5.57 -7.69 21.12
CA LYS A 70 -4.68 -6.81 20.37
C LYS A 70 -5.31 -5.45 20.12
N LEU A 71 -6.57 -5.42 19.69
CA LEU A 71 -7.30 -4.18 19.47
C LEU A 71 -7.46 -3.39 20.78
N GLY A 72 -7.71 -4.07 21.90
CA GLY A 72 -7.80 -3.48 23.24
C GLY A 72 -6.46 -2.89 23.73
N SER A 73 -5.33 -3.40 23.25
CA SER A 73 -4.00 -2.88 23.60
C SER A 73 -3.65 -1.56 22.88
N PHE A 74 -4.40 -1.19 21.85
CA PHE A 74 -4.21 0.10 21.18
C PHE A 74 -4.96 1.18 21.94
N ASN A 75 -4.29 2.28 22.27
CA ASN A 75 -4.98 3.49 22.68
C ASN A 75 -5.91 3.96 21.55
N LYS A 76 -7.05 4.59 21.92
CA LYS A 76 -7.92 5.23 20.92
C LYS A 76 -7.11 6.18 20.06
N GLY A 77 -7.35 6.17 18.74
CA GLY A 77 -6.68 7.07 17.80
C GLY A 77 -6.26 6.39 16.50
N LYS A 78 -5.40 7.06 15.73
CA LYS A 78 -5.06 6.66 14.34
C LYS A 78 -4.56 5.20 14.21
N ARG A 79 -3.76 4.72 15.16
CA ARG A 79 -3.22 3.35 15.09
C ARG A 79 -4.33 2.28 15.12
N ARG A 80 -5.36 2.52 15.93
CA ARG A 80 -6.51 1.62 16.03
C ARG A 80 -7.36 1.67 14.76
N LEU A 81 -7.63 2.88 14.25
CA LEU A 81 -8.33 3.08 12.97
C LEU A 81 -7.59 2.42 11.80
N HIS A 82 -6.28 2.60 11.70
CA HIS A 82 -5.45 1.97 10.67
C HIS A 82 -5.54 0.44 10.72
N TRP A 83 -5.46 -0.13 11.92
CA TRP A 83 -5.55 -1.57 12.10
C TRP A 83 -6.92 -2.12 11.66
N LEU A 84 -8.01 -1.44 12.00
CA LEU A 84 -9.36 -1.82 11.60
C LEU A 84 -9.57 -1.64 10.09
N ALA A 85 -9.19 -0.48 9.55
CA ALA A 85 -9.37 -0.15 8.13
C ALA A 85 -8.63 -1.12 7.21
N THR A 86 -7.38 -1.49 7.52
CA THR A 86 -6.62 -2.48 6.73
C THR A 86 -7.32 -3.84 6.69
N ARG A 87 -8.00 -4.25 7.76
CA ARG A 87 -8.74 -5.51 7.82
C ARG A 87 -10.07 -5.46 7.08
N VAL A 88 -10.78 -4.34 7.17
CA VAL A 88 -11.98 -4.11 6.35
C VAL A 88 -11.62 -4.12 4.86
N LEU A 89 -10.53 -3.45 4.50
CA LEU A 89 -10.04 -3.42 3.12
C LEU A 89 -9.62 -4.82 2.64
N LEU A 90 -8.93 -5.59 3.47
CA LEU A 90 -8.56 -6.97 3.17
C LEU A 90 -9.80 -7.86 2.94
N ARG A 91 -10.83 -7.71 3.80
CA ARG A 91 -12.13 -8.38 3.63
C ARG A 91 -12.80 -8.02 2.30
N THR A 92 -12.75 -6.75 1.93
CA THR A 92 -13.28 -6.24 0.66
C THR A 92 -12.53 -6.86 -0.54
N LEU A 93 -11.19 -6.89 -0.48
CA LEU A 93 -10.37 -7.49 -1.54
C LEU A 93 -10.59 -9.00 -1.69
N LEU A 94 -10.74 -9.72 -0.58
CA LEU A 94 -11.03 -11.16 -0.59
C LEU A 94 -12.48 -11.46 -0.99
N ASN A 95 -13.34 -10.43 -1.02
CA ASN A 95 -14.76 -10.54 -1.33
C ASN A 95 -15.44 -11.67 -0.52
N THR A 96 -15.29 -11.63 0.80
CA THR A 96 -15.75 -12.72 1.68
C THR A 96 -16.50 -12.21 2.89
N SER A 97 -17.50 -12.98 3.33
CA SER A 97 -18.16 -12.80 4.63
C SER A 97 -17.58 -13.72 5.72
N ARG A 98 -16.68 -14.65 5.36
CA ARG A 98 -16.06 -15.56 6.32
C ARG A 98 -15.11 -14.81 7.26
N TYR A 99 -14.86 -15.39 8.42
CA TYR A 99 -13.78 -14.93 9.31
C TYR A 99 -12.43 -14.98 8.58
N ILE A 100 -11.63 -13.95 8.75
CA ILE A 100 -10.28 -13.84 8.17
C ILE A 100 -9.28 -13.92 9.32
N GLU A 101 -8.58 -15.03 9.41
CA GLU A 101 -7.49 -15.21 10.37
C GLU A 101 -6.22 -14.57 9.80
N CYS A 102 -5.83 -13.41 10.37
CA CYS A 102 -4.68 -12.62 9.90
C CYS A 102 -3.66 -12.39 11.05
N PRO A 103 -2.91 -13.44 11.44
CA PRO A 103 -1.82 -13.30 12.41
C PRO A 103 -0.58 -12.65 11.78
N SER A 104 0.46 -12.48 12.59
CA SER A 104 1.80 -12.10 12.12
C SER A 104 2.76 -13.26 12.40
N ASP A 105 3.72 -13.44 11.50
CA ASP A 105 4.82 -14.39 11.69
C ASP A 105 5.83 -13.91 12.76
N ALA A 106 6.91 -14.63 12.93
CA ALA A 106 7.96 -14.33 13.90
C ALA A 106 8.67 -12.98 13.61
N ASN A 107 8.67 -12.52 12.36
CA ASN A 107 9.25 -11.24 11.92
C ASN A 107 8.24 -10.09 11.94
N GLY A 108 6.97 -10.37 12.30
CA GLY A 108 5.89 -9.37 12.33
C GLY A 108 5.16 -9.18 11.01
N LYS A 109 5.50 -9.93 9.93
CA LYS A 109 4.78 -9.88 8.64
C LYS A 109 3.39 -10.49 8.80
N PRO A 110 2.31 -9.77 8.45
CA PRO A 110 0.97 -10.34 8.47
C PRO A 110 0.79 -11.36 7.34
N TYR A 111 0.06 -12.44 7.63
CA TYR A 111 -0.31 -13.45 6.65
C TYR A 111 -1.74 -13.95 6.90
N LEU A 112 -2.30 -14.66 5.93
CA LEU A 112 -3.62 -15.29 6.06
C LEU A 112 -3.45 -16.76 6.43
N ALA A 113 -4.01 -17.17 7.57
CA ALA A 113 -3.92 -18.55 8.02
C ALA A 113 -4.99 -19.45 7.36
N ASN A 114 -6.11 -18.87 6.94
CA ASN A 114 -7.26 -19.60 6.41
C ASN A 114 -7.66 -19.23 4.97
N PHE A 115 -6.78 -18.50 4.25
CA PHE A 115 -6.91 -18.18 2.82
C PHE A 115 -5.57 -18.37 2.12
N PRO A 116 -5.55 -18.74 0.82
CA PRO A 116 -4.31 -19.04 0.10
C PRO A 116 -3.53 -17.79 -0.34
N GLN A 117 -4.15 -16.61 -0.30
CA GLN A 117 -3.53 -15.40 -0.80
C GLN A 117 -2.39 -14.94 0.11
N LYS A 118 -1.29 -14.54 -0.51
CA LYS A 118 -0.25 -13.71 0.09
C LYS A 118 -0.78 -12.29 0.21
N ILE A 119 -0.36 -11.56 1.23
CA ILE A 119 -0.85 -10.22 1.52
C ILE A 119 0.28 -9.26 1.86
N SER A 120 0.06 -7.98 1.57
CA SER A 120 0.82 -6.88 2.13
C SER A 120 -0.11 -5.75 2.52
N LEU A 121 0.16 -5.11 3.65
CA LEU A 121 -0.67 -4.07 4.23
C LEU A 121 0.17 -2.81 4.45
N SER A 122 -0.41 -1.64 4.18
CA SER A 122 0.16 -0.35 4.52
C SER A 122 -0.90 0.63 4.98
N HIS A 123 -0.48 1.66 5.66
CA HIS A 123 -1.34 2.76 6.05
C HIS A 123 -0.52 4.03 6.28
N SER A 124 -1.07 5.16 5.90
CA SER A 124 -0.48 6.46 6.19
C SER A 124 -1.58 7.50 6.34
N PHE A 125 -1.58 8.25 7.44
CA PHE A 125 -2.56 9.30 7.75
C PHE A 125 -4.01 8.85 7.64
N ASP A 126 -4.71 9.23 6.56
CA ASP A 126 -6.13 8.98 6.39
C ASP A 126 -6.42 7.85 5.37
N TYR A 127 -5.37 7.10 5.02
CA TYR A 127 -5.50 6.00 4.06
C TYR A 127 -4.94 4.68 4.59
N ALA A 128 -5.56 3.61 4.14
CA ALA A 128 -5.06 2.24 4.25
C ALA A 128 -4.90 1.66 2.84
N ALA A 129 -3.87 0.85 2.64
CA ALA A 129 -3.64 0.10 1.42
C ALA A 129 -3.48 -1.38 1.74
N ALA A 130 -4.01 -2.23 0.88
CA ALA A 130 -3.84 -3.68 0.97
C ALA A 130 -3.63 -4.27 -0.41
N MET A 131 -2.77 -5.26 -0.49
CA MET A 131 -2.47 -6.02 -1.70
C MET A 131 -2.63 -7.50 -1.42
N ILE A 132 -3.22 -8.23 -2.36
CA ILE A 132 -3.40 -9.69 -2.28
C ILE A 132 -2.91 -10.34 -3.57
N SER A 133 -2.32 -11.54 -3.46
CA SER A 133 -1.92 -12.36 -4.60
C SER A 133 -2.07 -13.84 -4.31
N THR A 134 -2.47 -14.63 -5.31
CA THR A 134 -2.38 -16.10 -5.28
C THR A 134 -1.16 -16.62 -6.01
N LYS A 135 -0.36 -15.74 -6.65
CA LYS A 135 0.79 -16.10 -7.48
C LYS A 135 2.08 -16.21 -6.67
N GLY A 136 2.37 -15.21 -5.84
CA GLY A 136 3.64 -15.12 -5.10
C GLY A 136 3.58 -14.09 -3.99
N GLU A 137 4.72 -13.83 -3.36
CA GLU A 137 4.84 -12.81 -2.33
C GLU A 137 4.60 -11.42 -2.92
N VAL A 138 4.05 -10.54 -2.10
CA VAL A 138 3.72 -9.16 -2.48
C VAL A 138 4.17 -8.17 -1.42
N GLY A 139 4.50 -6.97 -1.87
CA GLY A 139 4.81 -5.86 -0.99
C GLY A 139 4.12 -4.58 -1.49
N ILE A 140 3.49 -3.86 -0.59
CA ILE A 140 2.90 -2.55 -0.85
C ILE A 140 3.24 -1.57 0.27
N ASP A 141 3.60 -0.37 -0.10
CA ASP A 141 3.77 0.73 0.84
C ASP A 141 3.12 2.00 0.31
N MET A 142 2.60 2.81 1.24
CA MET A 142 1.96 4.09 0.93
C MET A 142 2.29 5.09 2.02
N GLU A 143 2.81 6.26 1.63
CA GLU A 143 3.19 7.32 2.56
C GLU A 143 2.78 8.70 2.09
N ILE A 144 2.35 9.55 3.03
CA ILE A 144 2.09 10.94 2.74
C ILE A 144 3.39 11.69 2.46
N ILE A 145 3.45 12.40 1.34
CA ILE A 145 4.61 13.20 0.92
C ILE A 145 4.76 14.42 1.83
N LYS A 146 5.90 14.53 2.51
CA LYS A 146 6.23 15.65 3.40
C LYS A 146 7.72 15.98 3.32
N THR A 147 8.07 17.23 3.54
CA THR A 147 9.47 17.69 3.53
C THR A 147 10.35 17.00 4.57
N LYS A 148 9.77 16.41 5.62
CA LYS A 148 10.51 15.70 6.68
C LYS A 148 11.39 14.54 6.19
N VAL A 149 11.08 13.96 5.02
CA VAL A 149 11.84 12.83 4.45
C VAL A 149 13.31 13.20 4.21
N GLU A 150 13.57 14.45 3.87
CA GLU A 150 14.92 14.96 3.64
C GLU A 150 15.83 14.82 4.86
N ARG A 151 15.28 14.97 6.08
CA ARG A 151 16.03 14.81 7.33
C ARG A 151 16.48 13.37 7.59
N ILE A 152 15.80 12.41 6.98
CA ILE A 152 16.05 10.97 7.19
C ILE A 152 16.57 10.27 5.93
N GLN A 153 16.75 10.97 4.81
CA GLN A 153 17.15 10.37 3.53
C GLN A 153 18.45 9.54 3.65
N HIS A 154 19.40 9.99 4.47
CA HIS A 154 20.66 9.29 4.73
C HIS A 154 20.48 7.97 5.53
N LYS A 155 19.30 7.70 6.09
CA LYS A 155 19.01 6.46 6.79
C LYS A 155 18.56 5.33 5.86
N PHE A 156 18.18 5.67 4.63
CA PHE A 156 17.67 4.69 3.67
C PHE A 156 18.29 4.82 2.27
N LEU A 157 18.99 5.91 1.94
CA LEU A 157 19.71 6.10 0.67
C LEU A 157 21.21 6.21 0.90
N LYS A 158 21.98 5.49 0.06
CA LYS A 158 23.43 5.59 -0.04
C LYS A 158 23.83 6.92 -0.72
N PRO A 159 25.07 7.41 -0.54
CA PRO A 159 25.52 8.60 -1.29
C PRO A 159 25.35 8.49 -2.81
N ALA A 160 25.59 7.31 -3.39
CA ALA A 160 25.39 7.08 -4.83
C ALA A 160 23.91 7.18 -5.24
N GLU A 161 22.97 6.76 -4.38
CA GLU A 161 21.54 6.90 -4.62
C GLU A 161 21.09 8.36 -4.48
N LEU A 162 21.63 9.09 -3.52
CA LEU A 162 21.37 10.54 -3.35
C LEU A 162 21.84 11.39 -4.55
N ALA A 163 22.84 10.92 -5.29
CA ALA A 163 23.39 11.64 -6.43
C ALA A 163 22.41 11.78 -7.61
N PHE A 164 21.44 10.87 -7.77
CA PHE A 164 20.41 10.96 -8.81
C PHE A 164 19.08 11.58 -8.35
N ILE A 165 18.95 11.91 -7.06
CA ILE A 165 17.74 12.55 -6.57
C ILE A 165 17.64 13.97 -7.10
N ALA A 166 16.51 14.29 -7.71
CA ALA A 166 16.19 15.60 -8.26
C ALA A 166 16.43 16.74 -7.24
N GLN A 167 16.84 17.89 -7.74
CA GLN A 167 17.07 19.10 -6.94
C GLN A 167 16.01 20.17 -7.22
N ASP A 168 14.91 19.80 -7.87
CA ASP A 168 13.76 20.63 -8.25
C ASP A 168 12.51 20.31 -7.40
N GLU A 169 11.33 20.71 -7.88
CA GLU A 169 10.04 20.48 -7.22
C GLU A 169 9.69 19.00 -7.03
N ASN A 170 10.29 18.10 -7.81
CA ASN A 170 10.02 16.66 -7.73
C ASN A 170 10.87 15.94 -6.65
N ARG A 171 11.74 16.67 -5.98
CA ARG A 171 12.68 16.09 -5.00
C ARG A 171 12.00 15.24 -3.92
N TYR A 172 10.95 15.74 -3.32
CA TYR A 172 10.28 15.03 -2.23
C TYR A 172 9.52 13.80 -2.75
N GLU A 173 8.89 13.91 -3.88
CA GLU A 173 8.23 12.81 -4.55
C GLU A 173 9.20 11.67 -4.89
N GLN A 174 10.38 12.01 -5.45
CA GLN A 174 11.39 11.01 -5.78
C GLN A 174 11.98 10.36 -4.52
N LEU A 175 12.21 11.13 -3.45
CA LEU A 175 12.63 10.58 -2.16
C LEU A 175 11.59 9.61 -1.59
N TYR A 176 10.29 9.95 -1.67
CA TYR A 176 9.23 9.05 -1.23
C TYR A 176 9.06 7.84 -2.15
N ALA A 177 9.27 7.97 -3.45
CA ALA A 177 9.30 6.82 -4.37
C ALA A 177 10.39 5.82 -3.95
N CYS A 178 11.59 6.31 -3.61
CA CYS A 178 12.67 5.47 -3.09
C CYS A 178 12.33 4.86 -1.72
N TRP A 179 11.77 5.64 -0.79
CA TRP A 179 11.38 5.17 0.53
C TRP A 179 10.33 4.06 0.43
N CYS A 180 9.20 4.34 -0.24
CA CYS A 180 8.10 3.38 -0.39
C CYS A 180 8.54 2.13 -1.16
N ALA A 181 9.45 2.25 -2.14
CA ALA A 181 10.00 1.10 -2.85
C ALA A 181 10.79 0.18 -1.92
N LYS A 182 11.67 0.73 -1.08
CA LYS A 182 12.43 -0.06 -0.09
C LYS A 182 11.52 -0.70 0.96
N GLU A 183 10.49 0.03 1.44
CA GLU A 183 9.46 -0.50 2.35
C GLU A 183 8.63 -1.61 1.69
N ALA A 184 8.25 -1.45 0.42
CA ALA A 184 7.51 -2.48 -0.31
C ALA A 184 8.33 -3.78 -0.43
N ILE A 185 9.61 -3.70 -0.79
CA ILE A 185 10.50 -4.87 -0.85
C ILE A 185 10.75 -5.48 0.53
N TYR A 186 10.93 -4.64 1.57
CA TYR A 186 11.04 -5.12 2.94
C TYR A 186 9.81 -5.93 3.37
N LYS A 187 8.60 -5.42 3.07
CA LYS A 187 7.34 -6.12 3.35
C LYS A 187 7.18 -7.39 2.51
N LEU A 188 7.61 -7.36 1.25
CA LEU A 188 7.58 -8.54 0.38
C LEU A 188 8.46 -9.64 0.97
N GLN A 189 9.68 -9.32 1.37
CA GLN A 189 10.63 -10.29 1.93
C GLN A 189 10.20 -10.82 3.30
N GLY A 190 9.61 -9.97 4.16
CA GLY A 190 9.22 -10.38 5.50
C GLY A 190 10.39 -10.76 6.41
N ASN A 191 11.62 -10.36 6.09
CA ASN A 191 12.82 -10.67 6.86
C ASN A 191 13.29 -9.45 7.66
N ALA A 192 13.21 -9.51 8.98
CA ALA A 192 13.61 -8.44 9.87
C ALA A 192 15.10 -8.08 9.82
N GLY A 193 15.97 -8.95 9.25
CA GLY A 193 17.41 -8.72 9.12
C GLY A 193 17.83 -7.84 7.93
N VAL A 194 16.90 -7.44 7.06
CA VAL A 194 17.20 -6.64 5.86
C VAL A 194 17.37 -5.16 6.22
N SER A 195 18.52 -4.60 5.90
CA SER A 195 18.83 -3.18 6.07
C SER A 195 18.66 -2.41 4.75
N PHE A 196 17.97 -1.27 4.78
CA PHE A 196 17.78 -0.42 3.61
C PHE A 196 19.10 0.11 3.02
N LEU A 197 20.05 0.43 3.88
CA LEU A 197 21.36 0.91 3.44
C LEU A 197 22.30 -0.21 2.98
N ASN A 198 22.31 -1.33 3.71
CA ASN A 198 23.31 -2.36 3.45
C ASN A 198 22.86 -3.35 2.37
N ASN A 199 21.58 -3.69 2.38
CA ASN A 199 21.03 -4.76 1.55
C ASN A 199 20.27 -4.27 0.32
N MET A 200 19.87 -2.99 0.25
CA MET A 200 19.07 -2.49 -0.88
C MET A 200 19.79 -1.39 -1.65
N THR A 201 19.75 -1.47 -2.97
CA THR A 201 20.28 -0.42 -3.85
C THR A 201 19.26 -0.15 -4.96
N ILE A 202 18.82 1.11 -5.09
CA ILE A 202 17.98 1.56 -6.19
C ILE A 202 18.89 2.03 -7.32
N GLN A 203 18.62 1.54 -8.54
CA GLN A 203 19.31 2.02 -9.74
C GLN A 203 18.83 3.43 -10.09
N PRO A 204 19.68 4.30 -10.70
CA PRO A 204 19.27 5.62 -11.13
C PRO A 204 18.02 5.59 -12.02
N PHE A 205 17.09 6.50 -11.77
CA PHE A 205 15.88 6.67 -12.57
C PHE A 205 15.43 8.14 -12.58
N ASP A 206 14.78 8.53 -13.68
CA ASP A 206 14.12 9.83 -13.80
C ASP A 206 12.70 9.72 -13.22
N TYR A 207 12.39 10.57 -12.25
CA TYR A 207 11.09 10.56 -11.61
C TYR A 207 9.98 10.97 -12.59
N GLN A 208 8.90 10.19 -12.55
CA GLN A 208 7.62 10.48 -13.19
C GLN A 208 6.50 10.35 -12.14
N VAL A 209 5.32 10.89 -12.44
CA VAL A 209 4.14 10.74 -11.54
C VAL A 209 3.81 9.28 -11.26
N GLN A 210 4.12 8.40 -12.21
CA GLN A 210 4.08 6.94 -12.09
C GLN A 210 5.21 6.33 -12.90
N GLY A 211 5.77 5.22 -12.44
CA GLY A 211 6.88 4.56 -13.11
C GLY A 211 7.24 3.23 -12.50
N ILE A 212 8.34 2.69 -12.99
CA ILE A 212 8.99 1.49 -12.47
C ILE A 212 10.42 1.87 -12.15
N LEU A 213 10.87 1.59 -10.95
CA LEU A 213 12.27 1.66 -10.57
C LEU A 213 12.82 0.26 -10.33
N LYS A 214 14.10 0.09 -10.53
CA LYS A 214 14.81 -1.15 -10.28
C LYS A 214 15.49 -1.10 -8.92
N LEU A 215 15.22 -2.11 -8.10
CA LEU A 215 15.80 -2.26 -6.77
C LEU A 215 16.54 -3.59 -6.68
N GLU A 216 17.82 -3.53 -6.35
CA GLU A 216 18.66 -4.68 -6.04
C GLU A 216 18.57 -4.99 -4.55
N LEU A 217 18.23 -6.22 -4.22
CA LEU A 217 18.30 -6.76 -2.88
C LEU A 217 19.50 -7.70 -2.78
N HIS A 218 20.48 -7.32 -1.97
CA HIS A 218 21.70 -8.08 -1.76
C HIS A 218 21.56 -8.95 -0.50
N SER A 219 21.84 -10.24 -0.63
CA SER A 219 22.07 -11.19 0.44
C SER A 219 23.52 -11.71 0.37
N ASP A 220 23.93 -12.49 1.35
CA ASP A 220 25.30 -13.03 1.40
C ASP A 220 25.68 -13.86 0.16
N GLN A 221 24.71 -14.43 -0.54
CA GLN A 221 24.95 -15.37 -1.64
C GLN A 221 24.40 -14.87 -3.00
N HIS A 222 23.41 -13.98 -3.01
CA HIS A 222 22.70 -13.60 -4.22
C HIS A 222 22.30 -12.14 -4.22
N THR A 223 22.23 -11.58 -5.42
CA THR A 223 21.54 -10.29 -5.66
C THR A 223 20.28 -10.56 -6.47
N HIS A 224 19.15 -10.14 -5.95
CA HIS A 224 17.88 -10.21 -6.66
C HIS A 224 17.46 -8.82 -7.13
N LEU A 225 17.08 -8.70 -8.41
CA LEU A 225 16.61 -7.45 -9.01
C LEU A 225 15.08 -7.45 -9.06
N TYR A 226 14.48 -6.46 -8.44
CA TYR A 226 13.04 -6.24 -8.42
C TYR A 226 12.64 -5.08 -9.30
N ASP A 227 11.56 -5.25 -10.06
CA ASP A 227 10.81 -4.16 -10.64
C ASP A 227 9.80 -3.67 -9.62
N VAL A 228 10.00 -2.46 -9.10
CA VAL A 228 9.09 -1.84 -8.14
C VAL A 228 8.30 -0.75 -8.85
N HIS A 229 6.99 -0.95 -8.91
CA HIS A 229 6.07 0.05 -9.44
C HIS A 229 5.82 1.12 -8.40
N TYR A 230 5.82 2.39 -8.82
CA TYR A 230 5.43 3.49 -7.95
C TYR A 230 4.47 4.43 -8.67
N GLU A 231 3.64 5.12 -7.90
CA GLU A 231 2.75 6.16 -8.40
C GLU A 231 2.42 7.18 -7.32
N LYS A 232 2.28 8.43 -7.72
CA LYS A 232 1.75 9.49 -6.87
C LYS A 232 0.23 9.41 -6.91
N PHE A 233 -0.37 9.22 -5.73
CA PHE A 233 -1.81 9.21 -5.49
C PHE A 233 -2.17 10.39 -4.59
N ASN A 234 -2.71 11.46 -5.16
CA ASN A 234 -2.92 12.73 -4.46
C ASN A 234 -1.61 13.22 -3.80
N GLU A 235 -1.64 13.45 -2.49
CA GLU A 235 -0.49 13.86 -1.68
C GLU A 235 0.31 12.67 -1.14
N TYR A 236 0.12 11.47 -1.69
CA TYR A 236 0.78 10.26 -1.23
C TYR A 236 1.63 9.65 -2.34
N MET A 237 2.68 8.96 -1.92
CA MET A 237 3.43 8.05 -2.76
C MET A 237 3.04 6.62 -2.42
N LEU A 238 2.71 5.85 -3.43
CA LEU A 238 2.46 4.42 -3.36
C LEU A 238 3.58 3.69 -4.09
N ALA A 239 4.06 2.58 -3.53
CA ALA A 239 4.91 1.65 -4.24
C ALA A 239 4.49 0.20 -3.97
N TYR A 240 4.66 -0.68 -4.98
CA TYR A 240 4.36 -2.10 -4.84
C TYR A 240 5.26 -2.95 -5.73
N ALA A 241 5.47 -4.19 -5.28
CA ALA A 241 6.19 -5.23 -6.00
C ALA A 241 5.48 -6.58 -5.87
N VAL A 242 5.70 -7.45 -6.85
CA VAL A 242 5.20 -8.83 -6.93
C VAL A 242 6.37 -9.74 -7.27
N GLU A 243 6.46 -10.88 -6.60
CA GLU A 243 7.42 -11.95 -6.90
C GLU A 243 6.87 -12.96 -7.88
#